data_6a8e6194440d3380f5bb5ba6dd48e097
#
_entry.id   6a8e6194440d3380f5bb5ba6dd48e097
#
_cell.length_a   1.000
_cell.length_b   1.000
_cell.length_c   1.000
_cell.angle_alpha   90.00
_cell.angle_beta   90.00
_cell.angle_gamma   90.00
#
_symmetry.space_group_name_H-M   'P 1'
#
loop_
_entity.id
_entity.type
_entity.pdbx_description
1 polymer ?
#
loop_
_entity_poly.entity_id
_entity_poly.type
_entity_poly.pdbx_seq_one_letter_code
_entity_poly.pdbx_strand_id
1 'polypeptide(L)'
;MDTIVPNSEGHPVSLARGSIGGYEYDRMVLKFSMLDGAREIPCAVSASAMDDLEKVARTAPERREEQFVRLRDRIEQCASRKFQAREFEGTPPGLILRSIDFRN
;
A
#
# COMPACT_ATOMS: atom_id res chain seq x y z
N MET A 1 -20.42 -8.86 -28.63
CA MET A 1 -20.20 -8.81 -28.07
C MET A 1 -19.70 -8.52 -27.44
N ASP A 2 -19.49 -8.59 -27.00
CA ASP A 2 -19.10 -8.45 -26.24
C ASP A 2 -18.42 -8.07 -25.69
N THR A 3 -18.26 -7.95 -25.56
CA THR A 3 -17.62 -7.71 -25.03
C THR A 3 -17.15 -7.25 -24.41
N ILE A 4 -17.26 -7.31 -24.05
CA ILE A 4 -16.77 -6.92 -23.42
C ILE A 4 -16.38 -6.56 -22.61
N VAL A 5 -16.72 -6.25 -22.24
CA VAL A 5 -16.20 -5.89 -21.38
C VAL A 5 -15.71 -6.45 -20.61
N PRO A 6 -15.56 -6.81 -20.61
CA PRO A 6 -14.96 -7.50 -19.75
C PRO A 6 -13.86 -7.08 -19.08
N ASN A 7 -13.49 -6.26 -19.31
CA ASN A 7 -12.48 -5.85 -18.71
C ASN A 7 -12.47 -5.89 -17.33
N SER A 8 -13.39 -5.54 -16.71
CA SER A 8 -13.41 -5.60 -15.33
C SER A 8 -13.60 -6.99 -14.87
N GLU A 9 -14.07 -7.85 -15.70
CA GLU A 9 -14.27 -9.13 -15.27
C GLU A 9 -13.08 -9.92 -15.45
N GLY A 10 -12.67 -10.69 -14.48
CA GLY A 10 -11.50 -11.49 -14.53
C GLY A 10 -10.22 -10.73 -14.38
N HIS A 11 -10.29 -9.42 -14.36
CA HIS A 11 -9.11 -8.61 -14.10
C HIS A 11 -9.05 -8.27 -12.64
N PRO A 12 -7.87 -8.34 -12.04
CA PRO A 12 -7.73 -7.84 -10.67
C PRO A 12 -8.09 -6.38 -10.64
N VAL A 13 -8.82 -6.00 -9.62
CA VAL A 13 -9.14 -4.59 -9.41
C VAL A 13 -7.93 -3.93 -8.83
N SER A 14 -7.40 -2.95 -9.54
CA SER A 14 -6.30 -2.15 -9.03
C SER A 14 -6.86 -0.91 -8.38
N LEU A 15 -6.38 -0.62 -7.20
CA LEU A 15 -6.76 0.60 -6.52
C LEU A 15 -6.07 1.78 -7.17
N ALA A 16 -6.72 2.92 -7.19
CA ALA A 16 -6.11 4.14 -7.67
C ALA A 16 -5.30 4.78 -6.54
N ARG A 17 -4.35 5.60 -6.94
CA ARG A 17 -3.47 6.30 -6.01
C ARG A 17 -4.27 7.31 -5.20
N GLY A 18 -4.08 7.30 -3.89
CA GLY A 18 -4.66 8.29 -3.00
C GLY A 18 -3.62 9.27 -2.50
N SER A 19 -3.67 9.61 -1.23
CA SER A 19 -2.81 10.62 -0.65
C SER A 19 -1.84 10.01 0.36
N ILE A 20 -0.81 10.77 0.70
CA ILE A 20 0.19 10.38 1.70
C ILE A 20 -0.25 11.00 3.02
N GLY A 21 -0.31 10.17 4.07
CA GLY A 21 -0.78 10.62 5.38
C GLY A 21 0.30 10.89 6.40
N GLY A 22 1.56 10.63 6.04
CA GLY A 22 2.67 10.92 6.93
C GLY A 22 3.13 9.74 7.76
N TYR A 23 4.27 9.92 8.39
CA TYR A 23 4.91 8.86 9.16
C TYR A 23 4.42 8.89 10.61
N GLU A 24 4.01 7.73 11.11
CA GLU A 24 3.56 7.61 12.49
C GLU A 24 4.65 6.91 13.30
N TYR A 25 5.23 7.64 14.23
CA TYR A 25 6.40 7.17 14.99
C TYR A 25 6.07 6.01 15.91
N ASP A 26 4.92 6.09 16.59
CA ASP A 26 4.59 5.07 17.58
C ASP A 26 4.47 3.70 16.97
N ARG A 27 3.87 3.62 15.81
CA ARG A 27 3.66 2.35 15.12
C ARG A 27 4.71 2.07 14.08
N MET A 28 5.56 3.05 13.79
CA MET A 28 6.62 2.93 12.80
C MET A 28 6.07 2.53 11.45
N VAL A 29 5.04 3.25 11.02
CA VAL A 29 4.45 3.03 9.69
C VAL A 29 4.30 4.37 8.99
N LEU A 30 4.34 4.32 7.66
CA LEU A 30 3.95 5.48 6.87
C LEU A 30 2.53 5.27 6.40
N LYS A 31 1.65 6.21 6.71
CA LYS A 31 0.24 6.13 6.36
C LYS A 31 0.01 6.71 4.98
N PHE A 32 -0.87 6.09 4.24
CA PHE A 32 -1.28 6.57 2.93
C PHE A 32 -2.68 6.03 2.64
N SER A 33 -3.24 6.42 1.53
CA SER A 33 -4.54 5.89 1.13
C SER A 33 -4.50 5.46 -0.31
N MET A 34 -5.38 4.53 -0.63
CA MET A 34 -5.66 4.14 -2.00
C MET A 34 -7.14 4.35 -2.23
N LEU A 35 -7.54 4.42 -3.49
CA LEU A 35 -8.93 4.69 -3.83
C LEU A 35 -9.55 3.50 -4.56
N ASP A 36 -10.72 3.10 -4.08
CA ASP A 36 -11.56 2.13 -4.75
C ASP A 36 -12.75 2.91 -5.27
N GLY A 37 -12.61 3.43 -6.49
CA GLY A 37 -13.58 4.41 -6.98
C GLY A 37 -13.51 5.65 -6.13
N ALA A 38 -14.65 6.05 -5.57
CA ALA A 38 -14.69 7.22 -4.71
C ALA A 38 -14.39 6.89 -3.25
N ARG A 39 -14.24 5.60 -2.92
CA ARG A 39 -14.03 5.20 -1.53
C ARG A 39 -12.55 5.18 -1.19
N GLU A 40 -12.20 5.82 -0.11
CA GLU A 40 -10.83 5.88 0.33
C GLU A 40 -10.53 4.69 1.24
N ILE A 41 -9.45 3.98 0.93
CA ILE A 41 -9.01 2.82 1.71
C ILE A 41 -7.78 3.24 2.53
N PRO A 42 -7.87 3.24 3.85
CA PRO A 42 -6.70 3.59 4.65
C PRO A 42 -5.63 2.51 4.56
N CYS A 43 -4.40 2.92 4.40
CA CYS A 43 -3.27 2.00 4.25
C CYS A 43 -2.11 2.46 5.10
N ALA A 44 -1.24 1.51 5.42
CA ALA A 44 0.02 1.82 6.10
C ALA A 44 1.07 0.82 5.63
N VAL A 45 2.31 1.28 5.53
CA VAL A 45 3.44 0.41 5.21
C VAL A 45 4.47 0.56 6.30
N SER A 46 4.99 -0.56 6.79
CA SER A 46 5.94 -0.50 7.90
C SER A 46 7.29 0.06 7.46
N ALA A 47 7.94 0.75 8.39
CA ALA A 47 9.29 1.25 8.16
C ALA A 47 10.24 0.12 7.79
N SER A 48 10.12 -1.02 8.46
CA SER A 48 10.95 -2.17 8.17
C SER A 48 10.78 -2.67 6.74
N ALA A 49 9.53 -2.68 6.26
CA ALA A 49 9.28 -3.12 4.89
C ALA A 49 9.97 -2.22 3.89
N MET A 50 9.89 -0.91 4.12
CA MET A 50 10.53 0.04 3.21
C MET A 50 12.05 -0.11 3.22
N ASP A 51 12.62 -0.28 4.41
CA ASP A 51 14.06 -0.47 4.53
C ASP A 51 14.50 -1.77 3.84
N ASP A 52 13.71 -2.83 4.00
CA ASP A 52 14.02 -4.10 3.34
C ASP A 52 13.99 -3.96 1.82
N LEU A 53 13.02 -3.23 1.30
CA LEU A 53 12.92 -3.05 -0.14
C LEU A 53 14.10 -2.29 -0.71
N GLU A 54 14.65 -1.35 0.04
CA GLU A 54 15.81 -0.58 -0.40
C GLU A 54 17.13 -1.19 0.07
N LYS A 55 17.05 -2.26 0.86
CA LYS A 55 18.24 -2.96 1.37
C LYS A 55 19.12 -2.03 2.18
N VAL A 56 18.48 -1.22 3.01
CA VAL A 56 19.19 -0.33 3.92
C VAL A 56 18.88 -0.76 5.35
N ALA A 57 19.77 -0.46 6.26
CA ALA A 57 19.60 -0.85 7.64
C ALA A 57 18.55 0.01 8.34
N ARG A 58 18.52 1.28 7.99
CA ARG A 58 17.65 2.21 8.69
C ARG A 58 17.54 3.51 7.91
N THR A 59 16.37 4.13 7.99
CA THR A 59 16.14 5.42 7.36
C THR A 59 15.66 6.38 8.44
N ALA A 60 16.15 7.61 8.42
CA ALA A 60 15.73 8.61 9.38
C ALA A 60 14.24 8.90 9.22
N PRO A 61 13.51 9.10 10.34
CA PRO A 61 12.07 9.33 10.26
C PRO A 61 11.68 10.49 9.36
N GLU A 62 12.46 11.56 9.33
CA GLU A 62 12.13 12.70 8.51
C GLU A 62 12.31 12.42 7.02
N ARG A 63 12.87 11.28 6.66
CA ARG A 63 13.03 10.90 5.25
C ARG A 63 12.07 9.82 4.83
N ARG A 64 11.15 9.42 5.69
CA ARG A 64 10.25 8.32 5.39
C ARG A 64 9.31 8.61 4.23
N GLU A 65 8.85 9.86 4.11
CA GLU A 65 7.98 10.19 2.99
C GLU A 65 8.74 10.14 1.66
N GLU A 66 9.97 10.61 1.64
CA GLU A 66 10.79 10.49 0.44
C GLU A 66 11.01 9.03 0.07
N GLN A 67 11.28 8.21 1.09
CA GLN A 67 11.46 6.78 0.86
C GLN A 67 10.20 6.16 0.27
N PHE A 68 9.04 6.51 0.82
CA PHE A 68 7.78 6.03 0.31
C PHE A 68 7.61 6.40 -1.16
N VAL A 69 7.91 7.64 -1.51
CA VAL A 69 7.75 8.10 -2.90
C VAL A 69 8.63 7.28 -3.85
N ARG A 70 9.85 6.96 -3.44
CA ARG A 70 10.74 6.14 -4.27
C ARG A 70 10.20 4.73 -4.47
N LEU A 71 9.48 4.20 -3.47
CA LEU A 71 9.00 2.82 -3.49
C LEU A 71 7.52 2.73 -3.84
N ARG A 72 6.91 3.85 -4.19
CA ARG A 72 5.46 3.97 -4.23
C ARG A 72 4.80 2.94 -5.15
N ASP A 73 5.35 2.74 -6.32
CA ASP A 73 4.75 1.79 -7.26
C ASP A 73 4.71 0.37 -6.67
N ARG A 74 5.80 -0.04 -6.05
CA ARG A 74 5.86 -1.38 -5.45
C ARG A 74 4.91 -1.49 -4.26
N ILE A 75 4.84 -0.44 -3.47
CA ILE A 75 3.96 -0.42 -2.30
C ILE A 75 2.50 -0.47 -2.75
N GLU A 76 2.16 0.31 -3.76
CA GLU A 76 0.79 0.35 -4.25
C GLU A 76 0.37 -0.95 -4.90
N GLN A 77 1.28 -1.62 -5.60
CA GLN A 77 0.99 -2.94 -6.16
C GLN A 77 0.70 -3.94 -5.05
N CYS A 78 1.47 -3.90 -3.97
CA CYS A 78 1.25 -4.76 -2.84
C CYS A 78 -0.10 -4.48 -2.19
N ALA A 79 -0.44 -3.20 -2.03
CA ALA A 79 -1.73 -2.81 -1.46
C ALA A 79 -2.88 -3.36 -2.29
N SER A 80 -2.77 -3.26 -3.61
CA SER A 80 -3.81 -3.77 -4.50
C SER A 80 -3.97 -5.28 -4.36
N ARG A 81 -2.87 -6.02 -4.24
CA ARG A 81 -2.95 -7.46 -4.05
C ARG A 81 -3.65 -7.82 -2.74
N LYS A 82 -3.30 -7.13 -1.66
CA LYS A 82 -3.92 -7.40 -0.36
C LYS A 82 -5.41 -7.02 -0.38
N PHE A 83 -5.74 -5.96 -1.09
CA PHE A 83 -7.14 -5.55 -1.23
C PHE A 83 -7.94 -6.66 -1.94
N GLN A 84 -7.40 -7.20 -3.01
CA GLN A 84 -8.07 -8.27 -3.74
C GLN A 84 -8.19 -9.52 -2.89
N ALA A 85 -7.21 -9.80 -2.06
CA ALA A 85 -7.22 -10.94 -1.16
C ALA A 85 -8.08 -10.69 0.09
N ARG A 86 -8.62 -9.47 0.23
CA ARG A 86 -9.46 -9.09 1.36
C ARG A 86 -8.77 -9.22 2.69
N GLU A 87 -7.49 -8.90 2.72
CA GLU A 87 -6.68 -8.99 3.93
C GLU A 87 -6.71 -7.66 4.69
N PHE A 88 -7.86 -7.32 5.20
CA PHE A 88 -8.04 -6.06 5.92
C PHE A 88 -7.75 -6.22 7.40
N GLU A 89 -7.24 -5.17 8.02
CA GLU A 89 -6.98 -5.14 9.46
C GLU A 89 -7.29 -3.77 10.01
N GLY A 90 -7.51 -3.73 11.29
CA GLY A 90 -7.68 -2.47 12.00
C GLY A 90 -9.09 -1.98 12.05
N THR A 91 -9.26 -0.85 12.74
CA THR A 91 -10.56 -0.23 12.94
C THR A 91 -10.40 1.27 12.69
N PRO A 92 -10.96 1.80 11.61
CA PRO A 92 -11.68 1.08 10.54
C PRO A 92 -10.75 0.17 9.75
N PRO A 93 -11.32 -0.83 9.06
CA PRO A 93 -10.46 -1.77 8.33
C PRO A 93 -9.68 -1.10 7.21
N GLY A 94 -8.42 -1.48 7.10
CA GLY A 94 -7.56 -0.97 6.07
C GLY A 94 -6.51 -2.01 5.72
N LEU A 95 -5.45 -1.58 5.07
CA LEU A 95 -4.39 -2.47 4.62
C LEU A 95 -3.10 -2.10 5.32
N ILE A 96 -2.47 -3.09 5.94
CA ILE A 96 -1.17 -2.87 6.58
C ILE A 96 -0.17 -3.75 5.87
N LEU A 97 0.85 -3.12 5.31
CA LEU A 97 1.85 -3.80 4.51
C LEU A 97 3.11 -3.95 5.34
N ARG A 98 3.53 -5.20 5.51
CA ARG A 98 4.73 -5.53 6.29
C ARG A 98 5.74 -6.19 5.39
N SER A 99 6.94 -6.41 5.90
CA SER A 99 8.02 -7.01 5.11
C SER A 99 7.57 -8.31 4.44
N ILE A 100 6.82 -9.13 5.15
CA ILE A 100 6.41 -10.41 4.61
C ILE A 100 5.50 -10.27 3.39
N ASP A 101 4.78 -9.17 3.29
CA ASP A 101 3.86 -8.95 2.18
C ASP A 101 4.57 -8.68 0.86
N PHE A 102 5.85 -8.34 0.92
CA PHE A 102 6.66 -8.06 -0.28
C PHE A 102 7.51 -9.25 -0.70
N ARG A 103 7.45 -10.34 0.04
CA ARG A 103 8.17 -11.55 -0.33
C ARG A 103 7.30 -12.39 -1.24
N ASN A 104 7.96 -13.11 -2.13
CA ASN A 104 7.21 -13.97 -3.04
C ASN A 104 7.40 -15.42 -2.70
#